data_96bb73d8115bca9c40d8910acc2d4959
#
_entry.id   96bb73d8115bca9c40d8910acc2d4959
#
_cell.length_a   1.000
_cell.length_b   1.000
_cell.length_c   1.000
_cell.angle_alpha   90.00
_cell.angle_beta   90.00
_cell.angle_gamma   90.00
#
_symmetry.space_group_name_H-M   'P 1'
#
loop_
_entity.id
_entity.type
_entity.pdbx_description
1 polymer ?
#
loop_
_entity_poly.entity_id
_entity_poly.type
_entity_poly.pdbx_seq_one_letter_code
_entity_poly.pdbx_strand_id
1 'polypeptide(L)'
;YLTNNDIKTLKSIEDLQKKIKNVCDAMMTYRAPSTAASLHRELLEKCYYYDDILVALAETDTDPTKAMMAVNLYYDMVAGNKELISKFKDFFDSKNIIFGPNDYGRVFNKNI
;
A
#
# COMPACT_ATOMS: atom_id res chain seq x y z
N TYR A 1 -24.41 15.96 -4.44
CA TYR A 1 -25.53 15.08 -4.12
C TYR A 1 -25.10 13.61 -4.29
N LEU A 2 -25.11 12.87 -3.19
CA LEU A 2 -24.64 11.49 -3.18
C LEU A 2 -25.82 10.52 -3.13
N THR A 3 -25.74 9.44 -3.92
CA THR A 3 -26.68 8.33 -3.84
C THR A 3 -26.33 7.43 -2.65
N ASN A 4 -27.23 6.50 -2.27
CA ASN A 4 -26.95 5.51 -1.23
C ASN A 4 -25.75 4.62 -1.58
N ASN A 5 -25.57 4.29 -2.86
CA ASN A 5 -24.41 3.50 -3.31
C ASN A 5 -23.12 4.29 -3.16
N ASP A 6 -23.13 5.59 -3.45
CA ASP A 6 -21.97 6.47 -3.27
C ASP A 6 -21.58 6.56 -1.79
N ILE A 7 -22.55 6.69 -0.90
CA ILE A 7 -22.31 6.73 0.55
C ILE A 7 -21.69 5.43 1.04
N LYS A 8 -22.16 4.29 0.56
CA LYS A 8 -21.58 2.98 0.90
C LYS A 8 -20.15 2.85 0.39
N THR A 9 -19.88 3.33 -0.81
CA THR A 9 -18.53 3.31 -1.39
C THR A 9 -17.58 4.18 -0.57
N LEU A 10 -18.00 5.39 -0.19
CA LEU A 10 -17.19 6.27 0.65
C LEU A 10 -16.90 5.64 2.01
N LYS A 11 -17.90 4.99 2.61
CA LYS A 11 -17.72 4.27 3.87
C LYS A 11 -16.69 3.14 3.74
N SER A 12 -16.74 2.40 2.64
CA SER A 12 -15.77 1.34 2.37
C SER A 12 -14.35 1.89 2.22
N ILE A 13 -14.20 3.06 1.58
CA ILE A 13 -12.91 3.74 1.45
C ILE A 13 -12.39 4.18 2.81
N GLU A 14 -13.25 4.75 3.65
CA GLU A 14 -12.88 5.15 5.03
C GLU A 14 -12.42 3.95 5.86
N ASP A 15 -13.15 2.84 5.78
CA ASP A 15 -12.82 1.61 6.52
C ASP A 15 -11.47 1.05 6.04
N LEU A 16 -11.24 1.03 4.73
CA LEU A 16 -9.96 0.61 4.15
C LEU A 16 -8.82 1.52 4.60
N GLN A 17 -9.05 2.83 4.58
CA GLN A 17 -8.06 3.82 5.01
C GLN A 17 -7.62 3.57 6.46
N LYS A 18 -8.56 3.31 7.36
CA LYS A 18 -8.24 3.01 8.76
C LYS A 18 -7.40 1.75 8.88
N LYS A 19 -7.73 0.71 8.12
CA LYS A 19 -6.96 -0.54 8.11
C LYS A 19 -5.55 -0.33 7.59
N ILE A 20 -5.40 0.42 6.51
CA ILE A 20 -4.09 0.72 5.92
C ILE A 20 -3.24 1.53 6.90
N LYS A 21 -3.81 2.55 7.53
CA LYS A 21 -3.10 3.34 8.53
C LYS A 21 -2.61 2.47 9.69
N ASN A 22 -3.45 1.57 10.18
CA ASN A 22 -3.07 0.65 11.26
C ASN A 22 -1.91 -0.25 10.83
N VAL A 23 -1.91 -0.73 9.59
CA VAL A 23 -0.80 -1.53 9.04
C VAL A 23 0.48 -0.69 8.95
N CYS A 24 0.39 0.54 8.45
CA CYS A 24 1.54 1.45 8.36
C CYS A 24 2.14 1.73 9.75
N ASP A 25 1.28 2.04 10.72
CA ASP A 25 1.72 2.33 12.09
C ASP A 25 2.36 1.10 12.74
N ALA A 26 1.81 -0.09 12.50
CA ALA A 26 2.39 -1.33 13.00
C ALA A 26 3.76 -1.59 12.36
N MET A 27 3.90 -1.41 11.05
CA MET A 27 5.19 -1.58 10.36
C MET A 27 6.25 -0.60 10.85
N MET A 28 5.84 0.60 11.26
CA MET A 28 6.77 1.61 11.79
C MET A 28 7.43 1.17 13.08
N THR A 29 6.79 0.29 13.85
CA THR A 29 7.33 -0.22 15.10
C THR A 29 8.34 -1.36 14.91
N TYR A 30 8.38 -1.99 13.74
CA TYR A 30 9.31 -3.07 13.45
C TYR A 30 10.69 -2.55 13.12
N ARG A 31 11.70 -3.22 13.66
CA ARG A 31 13.09 -2.98 13.28
C ARG A 31 13.46 -3.92 12.15
N ALA A 32 13.69 -3.35 10.97
CA ALA A 32 14.22 -4.12 9.86
C ALA A 32 15.70 -4.41 10.08
N PRO A 33 16.20 -5.58 9.64
CA PRO A 33 17.63 -5.82 9.57
C PRO A 33 18.33 -4.74 8.75
N SER A 34 19.59 -4.44 9.04
CA SER A 34 20.32 -3.40 8.32
C SER A 34 20.35 -3.64 6.81
N THR A 35 20.38 -4.90 6.38
CA THR A 35 20.36 -5.29 4.95
C THR A 35 19.04 -5.00 4.26
N ALA A 36 17.95 -4.85 5.02
CA ALA A 36 16.61 -4.57 4.51
C ALA A 36 16.10 -3.17 4.89
N ALA A 37 16.90 -2.37 5.58
CA ALA A 37 16.45 -1.07 6.11
C ALA A 37 15.95 -0.12 5.01
N SER A 38 16.63 -0.07 3.88
CA SER A 38 16.26 0.77 2.75
C SER A 38 14.92 0.34 2.14
N LEU A 39 14.70 -0.96 1.94
CA LEU A 39 13.45 -1.49 1.43
C LEU A 39 12.30 -1.27 2.41
N HIS A 40 12.56 -1.43 3.70
CA HIS A 40 11.56 -1.21 4.74
C HIS A 40 11.11 0.26 4.75
N ARG A 41 12.05 1.19 4.64
CA ARG A 41 11.75 2.62 4.56
C ARG A 41 10.92 2.95 3.32
N GLU A 42 11.30 2.40 2.17
CA GLU A 42 10.57 2.61 0.91
C GLU A 42 9.14 2.06 1.01
N LEU A 43 8.97 0.90 1.65
CA LEU A 43 7.66 0.31 1.89
C LEU A 43 6.81 1.21 2.81
N LEU A 44 7.39 1.74 3.89
CA LEU A 44 6.70 2.66 4.79
C LEU A 44 6.25 3.92 4.06
N GLU A 45 7.10 4.53 3.26
CA GLU A 45 6.77 5.72 2.49
C GLU A 45 5.58 5.45 1.56
N LYS A 46 5.57 4.31 0.88
CA LYS A 46 4.46 3.92 0.01
C LYS A 46 3.19 3.63 0.79
N CYS A 47 3.31 3.03 1.96
CA CYS A 47 2.18 2.74 2.82
C CYS A 47 1.46 4.03 3.25
N TYR A 48 2.20 5.01 3.77
CA TYR A 48 1.63 6.30 4.17
C TYR A 48 1.14 7.12 2.97
N TYR A 49 1.80 6.99 1.83
CA TYR A 49 1.35 7.63 0.60
C TYR A 49 -0.02 7.07 0.17
N TYR A 50 -0.20 5.76 0.28
CA TYR A 50 -1.50 5.13 0.01
C TYR A 50 -2.56 5.60 1.00
N ASP A 51 -2.22 5.72 2.28
CA ASP A 51 -3.11 6.27 3.29
C ASP A 51 -3.59 7.67 2.90
N ASP A 52 -2.68 8.56 2.50
CA ASP A 52 -3.01 9.92 2.07
C ASP A 52 -3.96 9.92 0.86
N ILE A 53 -3.75 9.04 -0.11
CA ILE A 53 -4.62 8.89 -1.27
C ILE A 53 -6.04 8.48 -0.83
N LEU A 54 -6.15 7.52 0.08
CA LEU A 54 -7.45 7.06 0.58
C LEU A 54 -8.18 8.14 1.37
N VAL A 55 -7.47 8.94 2.17
CA VAL A 55 -8.04 10.08 2.87
C VAL A 55 -8.64 11.06 1.86
N ALA A 56 -7.89 11.38 0.80
CA ALA A 56 -8.37 12.30 -0.24
C ALA A 56 -9.59 11.75 -0.99
N LEU A 57 -9.61 10.46 -1.29
CA LEU A 57 -10.76 9.80 -1.94
C LEU A 57 -12.00 9.80 -1.04
N ALA A 58 -11.82 9.63 0.26
CA ALA A 58 -12.93 9.66 1.23
C ALA A 58 -13.56 11.05 1.34
N GLU A 59 -12.86 12.11 0.95
CA GLU A 59 -13.33 13.50 0.98
C GLU A 59 -14.01 13.94 -0.33
N THR A 60 -14.41 13.01 -1.20
CA THR A 60 -14.98 13.30 -2.52
C THR A 60 -16.20 14.24 -2.44
N ASP A 61 -17.02 14.13 -1.40
CA ASP A 61 -18.21 14.95 -1.22
C ASP A 61 -17.89 16.38 -0.80
N THR A 62 -16.75 16.60 -0.14
CA THR A 62 -16.34 17.92 0.37
C THR A 62 -15.30 18.59 -0.54
N ASP A 63 -14.48 17.81 -1.21
CA ASP A 63 -13.42 18.30 -2.10
C ASP A 63 -13.25 17.39 -3.33
N PRO A 64 -14.16 17.51 -4.33
CA PRO A 64 -14.11 16.65 -5.52
C PRO A 64 -12.83 16.83 -6.34
N THR A 65 -12.26 18.03 -6.40
CA THR A 65 -11.03 18.30 -7.14
C THR A 65 -9.85 17.52 -6.53
N LYS A 66 -9.73 17.55 -5.21
CA LYS A 66 -8.71 16.79 -4.48
C LYS A 66 -8.87 15.29 -4.72
N ALA A 67 -10.12 14.80 -4.72
CA ALA A 67 -10.41 13.40 -4.99
C ALA A 67 -10.00 12.98 -6.41
N MET A 68 -10.25 13.83 -7.42
CA MET A 68 -9.82 13.57 -8.80
C MET A 68 -8.30 13.49 -8.91
N MET A 69 -7.58 14.37 -8.24
CA MET A 69 -6.12 14.31 -8.18
C MET A 69 -5.64 13.03 -7.51
N ALA A 70 -6.33 12.58 -6.47
CA ALA A 70 -6.00 11.36 -5.76
C ALA A 70 -6.18 10.11 -6.64
N VAL A 71 -7.17 10.08 -7.52
CA VAL A 71 -7.34 8.99 -8.49
C VAL A 71 -6.11 8.86 -9.40
N ASN A 72 -5.61 9.97 -9.91
CA ASN A 72 -4.40 9.97 -10.76
C ASN A 72 -3.18 9.48 -9.97
N LEU A 73 -3.02 9.94 -8.73
CA LEU A 73 -1.93 9.50 -7.85
C LEU A 73 -2.03 8.00 -7.53
N TYR A 74 -3.25 7.49 -7.41
CA TYR A 74 -3.47 6.06 -7.19
C TYR A 74 -2.92 5.22 -8.35
N TYR A 75 -3.17 5.61 -9.59
CA TYR A 75 -2.63 4.89 -10.75
C TYR A 75 -1.11 4.94 -10.79
N ASP A 76 -0.51 6.09 -10.48
CA ASP A 76 0.95 6.22 -10.39
C ASP A 76 1.51 5.34 -9.28
N MET A 77 0.82 5.26 -8.15
CA MET A 77 1.22 4.40 -7.03
C MET A 77 1.20 2.92 -7.41
N VAL A 78 0.15 2.46 -8.11
CA VAL A 78 0.06 1.06 -8.55
C VAL A 78 1.23 0.71 -9.47
N ALA A 79 1.60 1.62 -10.38
CA ALA A 79 2.77 1.42 -11.24
C ALA A 79 4.07 1.34 -10.42
N GLY A 80 4.23 2.22 -9.44
CA GLY A 80 5.41 2.22 -8.57
C GLY A 80 5.50 0.99 -7.67
N ASN A 81 4.37 0.42 -7.26
CA ASN A 81 4.35 -0.77 -6.42
C ASN A 81 4.93 -2.00 -7.13
N LYS A 82 4.79 -2.11 -8.43
CA LYS A 82 5.39 -3.19 -9.21
C LYS A 82 6.91 -3.20 -9.10
N GLU A 83 7.51 -2.02 -9.15
CA GLU A 83 8.95 -1.87 -8.97
C GLU A 83 9.39 -2.24 -7.55
N LEU A 84 8.66 -1.82 -6.54
CA LEU A 84 8.95 -2.16 -5.15
C LEU A 84 8.84 -3.67 -4.91
N ILE A 85 7.82 -4.31 -5.45
CA ILE A 85 7.65 -5.77 -5.36
C ILE A 85 8.84 -6.49 -6.00
N SER A 86 9.31 -6.02 -7.15
CA SER A 86 10.48 -6.57 -7.81
C SER A 86 11.74 -6.46 -6.93
N LYS A 87 11.93 -5.33 -6.27
CA LYS A 87 13.05 -5.13 -5.32
C LYS A 87 12.98 -6.10 -4.15
N PHE A 88 11.80 -6.35 -3.60
CA PHE A 88 11.63 -7.34 -2.55
C PHE A 88 11.92 -8.76 -3.03
N LYS A 89 11.48 -9.12 -4.23
CA LYS A 89 11.81 -10.43 -4.83
C LYS A 89 13.32 -10.62 -4.94
N ASP A 90 14.02 -9.62 -5.47
CA ASP A 90 15.47 -9.65 -5.60
C ASP A 90 16.16 -9.80 -4.26
N PHE A 91 15.67 -9.08 -3.24
CA PHE A 91 16.20 -9.16 -1.88
C PHE A 91 16.03 -10.58 -1.31
N PHE A 92 14.82 -11.14 -1.39
CA PHE A 92 14.58 -12.50 -0.88
C PHE A 92 15.37 -13.55 -1.65
N ASP A 93 15.47 -13.42 -2.97
CA ASP A 93 16.30 -14.33 -3.79
C ASP A 93 17.77 -14.26 -3.37
N SER A 94 18.30 -13.07 -3.13
CA SER A 94 19.69 -12.88 -2.70
C SER A 94 19.98 -13.50 -1.34
N LYS A 95 18.97 -13.66 -0.50
CA LYS A 95 19.06 -14.26 0.84
C LYS A 95 18.62 -15.73 0.85
N ASN A 96 18.29 -16.30 -0.31
CA ASN A 96 17.77 -17.66 -0.43
C ASN A 96 16.50 -17.90 0.41
N ILE A 97 15.65 -16.87 0.54
CA ILE A 97 14.40 -16.98 1.28
C ILE A 97 13.32 -17.46 0.31
N ILE A 98 12.67 -18.57 0.68
CA ILE A 98 11.56 -19.16 -0.08
C ILE A 98 10.39 -19.30 0.87
N PHE A 99 9.26 -18.71 0.49
CA PHE A 99 8.02 -18.79 1.27
C PHE A 99 7.24 -20.06 0.93
N GLY A 100 6.61 -20.66 1.93
CA GLY A 100 5.78 -21.85 1.73
C GLY A 100 4.51 -21.54 0.93
N PRO A 101 3.81 -22.59 0.43
CA PRO A 101 2.63 -22.40 -0.42
C PRO A 101 1.46 -21.71 0.29
N ASN A 102 1.42 -21.73 1.62
CA ASN A 102 0.38 -21.10 2.43
C ASN A 102 0.82 -19.77 3.05
N ASP A 103 2.04 -19.33 2.81
CA ASP A 103 2.56 -18.08 3.35
C ASP A 103 2.13 -16.90 2.48
N TYR A 104 1.81 -15.78 3.12
CA TYR A 104 1.47 -14.54 2.39
C TYR A 104 2.63 -14.04 1.54
N GLY A 105 3.86 -14.29 1.97
CA GLY A 105 5.07 -13.88 1.23
C GLY A 105 5.35 -14.67 -0.03
N ARG A 106 4.58 -15.72 -0.34
CA ARG A 106 4.82 -16.59 -1.52
C ARG A 106 4.84 -15.83 -2.85
N VAL A 107 4.17 -14.67 -2.90
CA VAL A 107 4.14 -13.81 -4.11
C VAL A 107 5.54 -13.29 -4.47
N PHE A 108 6.47 -13.29 -3.51
CA PHE A 108 7.86 -12.88 -3.70
C PHE A 108 8.77 -14.03 -4.10
N ASN A 109 8.26 -15.26 -4.16
CA ASN A 109 9.06 -16.39 -4.55
C ASN A 109 9.54 -16.23 -6.00
N LYS A 110 10.76 -16.69 -6.22
CA LYS A 110 11.30 -16.77 -7.55
C LYS A 110 10.45 -17.69 -8.41
N ASN A 111 10.08 -17.24 -9.58
CA ASN A 111 9.39 -18.08 -10.55
C ASN A 111 10.38 -19.14 -11.06
N ILE A 112 10.03 -20.38 -10.80
CA ILE A 112 10.81 -21.52 -11.25
C ILE A 112 10.20 -22.08 -12.55
#